data_94c1434af715a5bacbbb4775a353b8cd
#
_entry.id   94c1434af715a5bacbbb4775a353b8cd
#
_cell.length_a   1.000
_cell.length_b   1.000
_cell.length_c   1.000
_cell.angle_alpha   90.00
_cell.angle_beta   90.00
_cell.angle_gamma   90.00
#
_symmetry.space_group_name_H-M   'P 1'
#
loop_
_entity.id
_entity.type
_entity.pdbx_description
1 polymer ?
#
loop_
_entity_poly.entity_id
_entity_poly.type
_entity_poly.pdbx_seq_one_letter_code
_entity_poly.pdbx_strand_id
1 'polypeptide(L)'
;MNQTERINLMESYLDEAKMILKAYSESLRAYREIQPKLRELAGYYSGEDWRRDFEDDEAGKLPHDLKRGVLSEDSVYDVLTENTELQAETLETMAEILREGRF
;
A
#
# COMPACT_ATOMS: atom_id res chain seq x y z
N MET A 1 -1.41 9.82 -40.11
CA MET A 1 -1.98 10.71 -39.09
C MET A 1 -1.72 12.16 -39.49
N ASN A 2 -2.76 12.97 -39.61
CA ASN A 2 -2.60 14.39 -39.92
C ASN A 2 -2.20 15.18 -38.64
N GLN A 3 -1.92 16.47 -38.85
CA GLN A 3 -1.46 17.33 -37.75
C GLN A 3 -2.46 17.42 -36.61
N THR A 4 -3.75 17.62 -36.94
CA THR A 4 -4.80 17.75 -35.92
C THR A 4 -4.94 16.45 -35.11
N GLU A 5 -4.93 15.30 -35.78
CA GLU A 5 -4.98 14.01 -35.12
C GLU A 5 -3.79 13.77 -34.18
N ARG A 6 -2.62 14.15 -34.65
CA ARG A 6 -1.40 14.03 -33.85
C ARG A 6 -1.47 14.90 -32.59
N ILE A 7 -1.90 16.17 -32.76
CA ILE A 7 -2.05 17.06 -31.60
C ILE A 7 -3.08 16.52 -30.61
N ASN A 8 -4.23 16.05 -31.11
CA ASN A 8 -5.26 15.48 -30.25
C ASN A 8 -4.76 14.27 -29.49
N LEU A 9 -3.98 13.40 -30.13
CA LEU A 9 -3.41 12.23 -29.46
C LEU A 9 -2.43 12.63 -28.37
N MET A 10 -1.54 13.59 -28.67
CA MET A 10 -0.58 14.08 -27.67
C MET A 10 -1.26 14.79 -26.51
N GLU A 11 -2.34 15.54 -26.78
CA GLU A 11 -3.15 16.14 -25.71
C GLU A 11 -3.77 15.08 -24.80
N SER A 12 -4.24 13.98 -25.35
CA SER A 12 -4.80 12.89 -24.55
C SER A 12 -3.73 12.24 -23.65
N TYR A 13 -2.52 12.08 -24.16
CA TYR A 13 -1.40 11.57 -23.36
C TYR A 13 -1.02 12.54 -22.23
N LEU A 14 -1.01 13.83 -22.55
CA LEU A 14 -0.70 14.85 -21.55
C LEU A 14 -1.72 14.84 -20.41
N ASP A 15 -3.00 14.78 -20.75
CA ASP A 15 -4.08 14.75 -19.76
C ASP A 15 -4.00 13.49 -18.89
N GLU A 16 -3.77 12.34 -19.50
CA GLU A 16 -3.61 11.07 -18.79
C GLU A 16 -2.39 11.12 -17.85
N ALA A 17 -1.27 11.64 -18.34
CA ALA A 17 -0.05 11.77 -17.54
C ALA A 17 -0.29 12.65 -16.30
N LYS A 18 -0.98 13.78 -16.45
CA LYS A 18 -1.29 14.67 -15.32
C LYS A 18 -2.10 13.97 -14.27
N MET A 19 -3.10 13.17 -14.67
CA MET A 19 -3.94 12.42 -13.75
C MET A 19 -3.14 11.35 -12.98
N ILE A 20 -2.35 10.57 -13.71
CA ILE A 20 -1.58 9.47 -13.11
C ILE A 20 -0.50 10.00 -12.18
N LEU A 21 0.21 11.05 -12.58
CA LEU A 21 1.26 11.61 -11.73
C LEU A 21 0.69 12.20 -10.43
N LYS A 22 -0.48 12.83 -10.52
CA LYS A 22 -1.17 13.35 -9.32
C LYS A 22 -1.56 12.22 -8.39
N ALA A 23 -2.19 11.17 -8.93
CA ALA A 23 -2.61 10.00 -8.15
C ALA A 23 -1.41 9.30 -7.51
N TYR A 24 -0.34 9.14 -8.25
CA TYR A 24 0.90 8.54 -7.75
C TYR A 24 1.51 9.36 -6.61
N SER A 25 1.59 10.68 -6.80
CA SER A 25 2.13 11.57 -5.76
C SER A 25 1.33 11.49 -4.46
N GLU A 26 0.00 11.47 -4.56
CA GLU A 26 -0.88 11.35 -3.40
C GLU A 26 -0.72 9.98 -2.73
N SER A 27 -0.66 8.91 -3.51
CA SER A 27 -0.47 7.55 -3.00
C SER A 27 0.90 7.37 -2.34
N LEU A 28 1.93 7.95 -2.93
CA LEU A 28 3.29 7.88 -2.37
C LEU A 28 3.35 8.57 -1.00
N ARG A 29 2.69 9.72 -0.87
CA ARG A 29 2.60 10.43 0.42
C ARG A 29 1.85 9.59 1.45
N ALA A 30 0.68 9.05 1.10
CA ALA A 30 -0.11 8.19 1.97
C ALA A 30 0.69 6.95 2.38
N TYR A 31 1.42 6.36 1.46
CA TYR A 31 2.25 5.18 1.73
C TYR A 31 3.36 5.50 2.72
N ARG A 32 3.99 6.66 2.58
CA ARG A 32 5.01 7.12 3.55
C ARG A 32 4.39 7.34 4.93
N GLU A 33 3.22 7.95 4.98
CA GLU A 33 2.54 8.27 6.23
C GLU A 33 2.04 7.03 6.99
N ILE A 34 1.73 5.95 6.29
CA ILE A 34 1.29 4.70 6.94
C ILE A 34 2.44 3.90 7.54
N GLN A 35 3.69 4.12 7.13
CA GLN A 35 4.81 3.29 7.58
C GLN A 35 5.01 3.27 9.10
N PRO A 36 4.94 4.40 9.83
CA PRO A 36 5.02 4.36 11.29
C PRO A 36 3.92 3.51 11.93
N LYS A 37 2.70 3.58 11.38
CA LYS A 37 1.57 2.78 11.87
C LYS A 37 1.77 1.29 11.60
N LEU A 38 2.36 0.94 10.46
CA LEU A 38 2.70 -0.45 10.16
C LEU A 38 3.75 -1.00 11.12
N ARG A 39 4.73 -0.19 11.49
CA ARG A 39 5.73 -0.58 12.50
C ARG A 39 5.09 -0.82 13.85
N GLU A 40 4.16 0.04 14.24
CA GLU A 40 3.41 -0.11 15.49
C GLU A 40 2.54 -1.37 15.45
N LEU A 41 1.88 -1.62 14.33
CA LEU A 41 1.08 -2.82 14.12
C LEU A 41 1.94 -4.07 14.22
N ALA A 42 3.13 -4.07 13.61
CA ALA A 42 4.08 -5.19 13.68
C ALA A 42 4.52 -5.45 15.13
N GLY A 43 4.81 -4.39 15.87
CA GLY A 43 5.19 -4.50 17.28
C GLY A 43 4.08 -5.09 18.13
N TYR A 44 2.86 -4.67 17.89
CA TYR A 44 1.68 -5.24 18.57
C TYR A 44 1.54 -6.72 18.25
N TYR A 45 1.56 -7.09 16.98
CA TYR A 45 1.33 -8.46 16.51
C TYR A 45 2.36 -9.45 17.06
N SER A 46 3.61 -9.01 17.26
CA SER A 46 4.67 -9.87 17.78
C SER A 46 4.79 -9.83 19.30
N GLY A 47 3.95 -9.04 19.98
CA GLY A 47 4.06 -8.80 21.40
C GLY A 47 3.07 -9.61 22.25
N GLU A 48 3.20 -9.43 23.57
CA GLU A 48 2.36 -10.12 24.54
C GLU A 48 0.94 -9.60 24.59
N ASP A 49 0.73 -8.32 24.28
CA ASP A 49 -0.60 -7.73 24.26
C ASP A 49 -1.47 -8.41 23.20
N TRP A 50 -0.92 -8.68 22.01
CA TRP A 50 -1.65 -9.40 20.97
C TRP A 50 -2.05 -10.80 21.42
N ARG A 51 -1.12 -11.51 22.05
CA ARG A 51 -1.39 -12.86 22.55
C ARG A 51 -2.53 -12.87 23.57
N ARG A 52 -2.49 -11.92 24.50
CA ARG A 52 -3.52 -11.79 25.52
C ARG A 52 -4.87 -11.42 24.89
N ASP A 53 -4.86 -10.50 23.95
CA ASP A 53 -6.08 -10.06 23.27
C ASP A 53 -6.68 -11.21 22.45
N PHE A 54 -5.84 -11.98 21.78
CA PHE A 54 -6.25 -13.16 21.02
C PHE A 54 -6.88 -14.22 21.94
N GLU A 55 -6.24 -14.52 23.05
CA GLU A 55 -6.74 -15.50 24.03
C GLU A 55 -8.07 -15.05 24.63
N ASP A 56 -8.20 -13.79 24.97
CA ASP A 56 -9.43 -13.24 25.51
C ASP A 56 -10.57 -13.25 24.48
N ASP A 57 -10.26 -13.02 23.22
CA ASP A 57 -11.23 -13.13 22.14
C ASP A 57 -11.71 -14.57 21.97
N GLU A 58 -10.79 -15.52 21.97
CA GLU A 58 -11.12 -16.95 21.90
C GLU A 58 -12.00 -17.39 23.08
N ALA A 59 -11.77 -16.80 24.25
CA ALA A 59 -12.54 -17.11 25.47
C ALA A 59 -13.89 -16.36 25.54
N GLY A 60 -14.22 -15.55 24.54
CA GLY A 60 -15.47 -14.81 24.51
C GLY A 60 -15.54 -13.66 25.49
N LYS A 61 -14.40 -13.13 25.93
CA LYS A 61 -14.34 -12.07 26.94
C LYS A 61 -14.46 -10.66 26.36
N LEU A 62 -14.32 -10.52 25.05
CA LEU A 62 -14.36 -9.21 24.41
C LEU A 62 -15.77 -8.88 23.91
N PRO A 63 -16.10 -7.58 23.76
CA PRO A 63 -17.41 -7.17 23.25
C PRO A 63 -17.71 -7.77 21.88
N HIS A 64 -18.98 -8.18 21.66
CA HIS A 64 -19.40 -8.81 20.40
C HIS A 64 -19.30 -7.90 19.19
N ASP A 65 -19.47 -6.59 19.40
CA ASP A 65 -19.46 -5.59 18.32
C ASP A 65 -18.08 -5.05 18.04
N LEU A 66 -17.06 -5.52 18.74
CA LEU A 66 -15.67 -5.11 18.51
C LEU A 66 -15.18 -5.64 17.17
N LYS A 67 -14.57 -4.75 16.39
CA LYS A 67 -13.91 -5.14 15.14
C LYS A 67 -12.61 -5.87 15.50
N ARG A 68 -12.46 -7.10 15.02
CA ARG A 68 -11.38 -7.97 15.49
C ARG A 68 -10.50 -8.55 14.38
N GLY A 69 -10.40 -7.85 13.24
CA GLY A 69 -9.52 -8.27 12.15
C GLY A 69 -8.07 -8.44 12.58
N VAL A 70 -7.59 -7.59 13.49
CA VAL A 70 -6.21 -7.66 14.01
C VAL A 70 -5.94 -8.90 14.84
N LEU A 71 -7.00 -9.58 15.32
CA LEU A 71 -6.89 -10.77 16.13
C LEU A 71 -6.96 -12.07 15.31
N SER A 72 -7.13 -11.98 13.99
CA SER A 72 -6.97 -13.14 13.14
C SER A 72 -5.46 -13.40 12.97
N GLU A 73 -5.09 -14.68 12.87
CA GLU A 73 -3.69 -15.07 12.77
C GLU A 73 -3.03 -14.56 11.48
N ASP A 74 -3.80 -14.38 10.43
CA ASP A 74 -3.27 -14.12 9.09
C ASP A 74 -3.33 -12.64 8.67
N SER A 75 -4.32 -11.87 9.13
CA SER A 75 -4.57 -10.53 8.58
C SER A 75 -3.38 -9.58 8.72
N VAL A 76 -2.77 -9.52 9.90
CA VAL A 76 -1.62 -8.64 10.12
C VAL A 76 -0.41 -9.15 9.35
N TYR A 77 -0.17 -10.46 9.41
CA TYR A 77 0.94 -11.09 8.69
C TYR A 77 0.85 -10.79 7.18
N ASP A 78 -0.34 -10.95 6.60
CA ASP A 78 -0.55 -10.73 5.17
C ASP A 78 -0.29 -9.27 4.78
N VAL A 79 -0.75 -8.31 5.57
CA VAL A 79 -0.52 -6.90 5.31
C VAL A 79 0.96 -6.55 5.39
N LEU A 80 1.67 -7.05 6.41
CA LEU A 80 3.09 -6.78 6.57
C LEU A 80 3.91 -7.40 5.44
N THR A 81 3.54 -8.60 5.01
CA THR A 81 4.17 -9.28 3.88
C THR A 81 3.93 -8.52 2.58
N GLU A 82 2.69 -8.11 2.34
CA GLU A 82 2.34 -7.32 1.16
C GLU A 82 3.12 -6.01 1.11
N ASN A 83 3.29 -5.34 2.26
CA ASN A 83 4.09 -4.11 2.33
C ASN A 83 5.52 -4.35 1.84
N THR A 84 6.16 -5.42 2.29
CA THR A 84 7.52 -5.76 1.88
C THR A 84 7.59 -6.12 0.39
N GLU A 85 6.63 -6.88 -0.10
CA GLU A 85 6.55 -7.25 -1.51
C GLU A 85 6.36 -6.03 -2.41
N LEU A 86 5.50 -5.09 -2.01
CA LEU A 86 5.29 -3.85 -2.76
C LEU A 86 6.56 -2.98 -2.79
N GLN A 87 7.33 -2.95 -1.71
CA GLN A 87 8.60 -2.23 -1.69
C GLN A 87 9.59 -2.81 -2.71
N ALA A 88 9.71 -4.12 -2.76
CA ALA A 88 10.57 -4.80 -3.72
C ALA A 88 10.08 -4.55 -5.16
N GLU A 89 8.79 -4.69 -5.41
CA GLU A 89 8.19 -4.44 -6.70
C GLU A 89 8.40 -3.00 -7.17
N THR A 90 8.26 -2.04 -6.25
CA THR A 90 8.48 -0.63 -6.55
C THR A 90 9.92 -0.37 -7.01
N LEU A 91 10.90 -0.93 -6.28
CA LEU A 91 12.32 -0.80 -6.64
C LEU A 91 12.61 -1.40 -8.02
N GLU A 92 12.08 -2.58 -8.30
CA GLU A 92 12.26 -3.26 -9.58
C GLU A 92 11.62 -2.47 -10.72
N THR A 93 10.39 -2.00 -10.53
CA THR A 93 9.66 -1.21 -11.52
C THR A 93 10.38 0.09 -11.83
N MET A 94 10.84 0.81 -10.81
CA MET A 94 11.60 2.05 -11.00
C MET A 94 12.91 1.80 -11.73
N ALA A 95 13.62 0.72 -11.38
CA ALA A 95 14.86 0.36 -12.07
C ALA A 95 14.61 0.08 -13.55
N GLU A 96 13.55 -0.63 -13.89
CA GLU A 96 13.18 -0.91 -15.27
C GLU A 96 12.87 0.37 -16.05
N ILE A 97 12.03 1.24 -15.47
CA ILE A 97 11.67 2.51 -16.11
C ILE A 97 12.90 3.38 -16.37
N LEU A 98 13.79 3.45 -15.37
CA LEU A 98 15.03 4.22 -15.51
C LEU A 98 15.97 3.65 -16.58
N ARG A 99 16.00 2.31 -16.72
CA ARG A 99 16.82 1.66 -17.77
C ARG A 99 16.25 1.83 -19.16
N GLU A 100 14.93 1.93 -19.30
CA GLU A 100 14.27 2.15 -20.59
C GLU A 100 14.58 3.52 -21.18
N GLY A 101 15.10 4.41 -20.36
CA GLY A 101 15.61 5.67 -20.82
C GLY A 101 14.83 6.87 -20.36
N ARG A 102 15.48 8.01 -20.54
CA ARG A 102 14.90 9.31 -20.27
C ARG A 102 14.46 9.96 -21.58
N PHE A 103 13.62 10.91 -21.45
CA PHE A 103 13.18 11.73 -22.57
C PHE A 103 14.32 12.55 -23.15
#